data_6b768dcee7bb51128b0820bea5347360
#
_entry.id   6b768dcee7bb51128b0820bea5347360
#
_cell.length_a   1.000
_cell.length_b   1.000
_cell.length_c   1.000
_cell.angle_alpha   90.00
_cell.angle_beta   90.00
_cell.angle_gamma   90.00
#
_symmetry.space_group_name_H-M   'P 1'
#
loop_
_entity.id
_entity.type
_entity.pdbx_description
1 polymer ?
#
loop_
_entity_poly.entity_id
_entity_poly.type
_entity_poly.pdbx_seq_one_letter_code
_entity_poly.pdbx_strand_id
1 'polypeptide(L)'
;MKYSEINIGDKETLSHKITKEDLEKFVALTGDDNKLHVDEKFASTTQFKKPVVHGMLGASFISTIIGTKLPGDGALWFSQSLEFLLPVRVGDNLTVNSEVVKKNDKENIIELKTDIYNQNRQLVTRGYAKVKVIEQEVVIDQIEDVELKPKVALIIGGTGGIGRAACIQLARDGMDIIIHYNSNKTLAEKLKNEVETFNQKAIIVKADITNELDIKQLFEKSIRAFDKIDVLVNCAAATIPDIKFQDLLWSDFQLQLDLNIKSTFTIIKEVLPYMLKSGYGKIITVGSAYADKPNSNFISHYITAKSALVGLTKGLAYEFAPKGIRVNMVSPSLINTDLTADIPEKIKLLTAAQTPLRRLANVTDVAGAISFLASDKSDFITGENIRLNGGQIMV
;
A
#
# COMPACT_ATOMS: atom_id res chain seq x y z
N MET A 1 -3.76 19.33 18.46
CA MET A 1 -3.56 20.07 17.19
C MET A 1 -3.34 19.09 16.05
N LYS A 2 -3.81 19.39 14.83
CA LYS A 2 -3.45 18.61 13.64
C LYS A 2 -2.01 18.95 13.20
N TYR A 3 -1.30 17.99 12.60
CA TYR A 3 0.07 18.21 12.15
C TYR A 3 0.20 19.40 11.16
N SER A 4 -0.82 19.58 10.30
CA SER A 4 -0.89 20.67 9.33
C SER A 4 -1.00 22.08 9.96
N GLU A 5 -1.46 22.17 11.20
CA GLU A 5 -1.65 23.42 11.93
C GLU A 5 -0.39 23.85 12.70
N ILE A 6 0.57 22.94 12.88
CA ILE A 6 1.80 23.19 13.64
C ILE A 6 2.85 23.80 12.74
N ASN A 7 3.50 24.89 13.21
CA ASN A 7 4.54 25.59 12.47
C ASN A 7 5.87 25.57 13.25
N ILE A 8 6.98 25.67 12.52
CA ILE A 8 8.29 25.92 13.14
C ILE A 8 8.23 27.27 13.83
N GLY A 9 8.66 27.30 15.11
CA GLY A 9 8.60 28.50 15.95
C GLY A 9 7.39 28.53 16.87
N ASP A 10 6.41 27.64 16.74
CA ASP A 10 5.30 27.52 17.70
C ASP A 10 5.83 27.17 19.08
N LYS A 11 5.30 27.84 20.11
CA LYS A 11 5.80 27.74 21.49
C LYS A 11 4.69 27.55 22.48
N GLU A 12 4.97 26.72 23.49
CA GLU A 12 4.12 26.60 24.67
C GLU A 12 4.94 26.67 25.96
N THR A 13 4.31 27.19 26.98
CA THR A 13 4.94 27.40 28.26
C THR A 13 4.05 26.87 29.39
N LEU A 14 4.70 26.28 30.41
CA LEU A 14 4.09 25.83 31.63
C LEU A 14 4.93 26.32 32.81
N SER A 15 4.29 26.89 33.84
CA SER A 15 4.96 27.23 35.12
C SER A 15 4.45 26.34 36.24
N HIS A 16 5.36 25.80 37.06
CA HIS A 16 5.04 24.98 38.22
C HIS A 16 5.99 25.27 39.37
N LYS A 17 5.44 25.48 40.56
CA LYS A 17 6.21 25.61 41.78
C LYS A 17 6.44 24.25 42.40
N ILE A 18 7.70 23.83 42.48
CA ILE A 18 8.05 22.53 43.07
C ILE A 18 7.73 22.54 44.58
N THR A 19 6.85 21.65 44.98
CA THR A 19 6.44 21.49 46.36
C THR A 19 7.10 20.28 47.04
N LYS A 20 7.03 20.20 48.36
CA LYS A 20 7.45 19.00 49.06
C LYS A 20 6.57 17.80 48.72
N GLU A 21 5.29 18.02 48.52
CA GLU A 21 4.33 17.00 48.10
C GLU A 21 4.68 16.41 46.74
N ASP A 22 5.14 17.21 45.76
CA ASP A 22 5.60 16.73 44.45
C ASP A 22 6.79 15.77 44.63
N LEU A 23 7.75 16.13 45.48
CA LEU A 23 8.90 15.28 45.77
C LEU A 23 8.47 13.96 46.44
N GLU A 24 7.58 14.00 47.41
CA GLU A 24 7.07 12.82 48.11
C GLU A 24 6.31 11.89 47.14
N LYS A 25 5.45 12.44 46.29
CA LYS A 25 4.74 11.70 45.26
C LYS A 25 5.70 11.06 44.23
N PHE A 26 6.75 11.78 43.83
CA PHE A 26 7.73 11.28 42.88
C PHE A 26 8.52 10.11 43.48
N VAL A 27 8.97 10.24 44.74
CA VAL A 27 9.65 9.15 45.45
C VAL A 27 8.73 7.94 45.60
N ALA A 28 7.47 8.15 46.00
CA ALA A 28 6.50 7.07 46.16
C ALA A 28 6.23 6.34 44.81
N LEU A 29 6.21 7.07 43.68
CA LEU A 29 5.98 6.51 42.36
C LEU A 29 7.21 5.76 41.84
N THR A 30 8.42 6.32 42.00
CA THR A 30 9.65 5.80 41.33
C THR A 30 10.45 4.88 42.26
N GLY A 31 10.28 4.96 43.59
CA GLY A 31 11.11 4.29 44.56
C GLY A 31 12.50 4.92 44.73
N ASP A 32 12.79 6.09 44.11
CA ASP A 32 14.09 6.76 44.22
C ASP A 32 14.15 7.61 45.49
N ASP A 33 14.55 6.99 46.58
CA ASP A 33 14.76 7.59 47.89
C ASP A 33 16.22 7.97 48.18
N ASN A 34 17.01 8.24 47.12
CA ASN A 34 18.39 8.64 47.25
C ASN A 34 18.54 9.81 48.25
N LYS A 35 19.43 9.63 49.24
CA LYS A 35 19.65 10.58 50.36
C LYS A 35 19.96 12.01 49.90
N LEU A 36 20.53 12.18 48.69
CA LEU A 36 20.76 13.51 48.13
C LEU A 36 19.46 14.30 47.92
N HIS A 37 18.34 13.61 47.75
CA HIS A 37 17.04 14.21 47.48
C HIS A 37 16.18 14.33 48.76
N VAL A 38 16.33 13.40 49.71
CA VAL A 38 15.39 13.27 50.81
C VAL A 38 16.00 13.51 52.21
N ASP A 39 17.34 13.49 52.33
CA ASP A 39 18.04 13.62 53.63
C ASP A 39 18.85 14.91 53.72
N GLU A 40 18.37 15.86 54.56
CA GLU A 40 19.04 17.15 54.73
C GLU A 40 20.45 17.03 55.35
N LYS A 41 20.65 16.05 56.27
CA LYS A 41 21.97 15.84 56.91
C LYS A 41 22.97 15.34 55.86
N PHE A 42 22.57 14.37 55.08
CA PHE A 42 23.40 13.87 54.01
C PHE A 42 23.72 14.97 52.98
N ALA A 43 22.71 15.68 52.48
CA ALA A 43 22.90 16.74 51.50
C ALA A 43 23.82 17.87 51.98
N SER A 44 23.78 18.20 53.29
CA SER A 44 24.64 19.23 53.88
C SER A 44 26.14 18.90 53.84
N THR A 45 26.49 17.61 53.76
CA THR A 45 27.87 17.15 53.62
C THR A 45 28.39 17.17 52.19
N THR A 46 27.50 17.34 51.20
CA THR A 46 27.82 17.38 49.78
C THR A 46 28.10 18.81 49.29
N GLN A 47 28.61 18.94 48.07
CA GLN A 47 28.79 20.23 47.42
C GLN A 47 27.47 21.01 47.28
N PHE A 48 26.31 20.33 47.29
CA PHE A 48 24.99 20.93 47.12
C PHE A 48 24.48 21.61 48.40
N LYS A 49 24.98 21.27 49.58
CA LYS A 49 24.64 21.83 50.90
C LYS A 49 23.20 21.68 51.37
N LYS A 50 22.26 21.40 50.46
CA LYS A 50 20.82 21.19 50.72
C LYS A 50 20.29 20.13 49.76
N PRO A 51 19.19 19.42 50.06
CA PRO A 51 18.58 18.48 49.16
C PRO A 51 18.30 19.08 47.77
N VAL A 52 18.56 18.34 46.73
CA VAL A 52 18.22 18.69 45.33
C VAL A 52 17.01 17.90 44.90
N VAL A 53 16.15 18.47 44.10
CA VAL A 53 15.02 17.80 43.48
C VAL A 53 15.53 16.86 42.41
N HIS A 54 14.89 15.70 42.24
CA HIS A 54 15.21 14.78 41.14
C HIS A 54 15.12 15.48 39.80
N GLY A 55 16.13 15.34 38.96
CA GLY A 55 16.12 15.97 37.63
C GLY A 55 14.91 15.57 36.79
N MET A 56 14.54 14.29 36.86
CA MET A 56 13.39 13.76 36.15
C MET A 56 12.04 14.28 36.69
N LEU A 57 11.92 14.66 37.98
CA LEU A 57 10.72 15.32 38.47
C LEU A 57 10.52 16.67 37.76
N GLY A 58 11.57 17.50 37.65
CA GLY A 58 11.51 18.74 36.89
C GLY A 58 11.20 18.51 35.42
N ALA A 59 11.82 17.51 34.80
CA ALA A 59 11.63 17.17 33.41
C ALA A 59 10.23 16.59 33.10
N SER A 60 9.55 15.99 34.10
CA SER A 60 8.23 15.39 33.88
C SER A 60 7.17 16.40 33.39
N PHE A 61 7.34 17.67 33.70
CA PHE A 61 6.44 18.74 33.23
C PHE A 61 6.52 19.01 31.75
N ILE A 62 7.57 18.55 31.04
CA ILE A 62 7.64 18.53 29.57
C ILE A 62 6.51 17.66 29.03
N SER A 63 6.21 16.54 29.70
CA SER A 63 5.11 15.65 29.30
C SER A 63 3.75 16.37 29.30
N THR A 64 3.52 17.25 30.25
CA THR A 64 2.28 18.04 30.29
C THR A 64 2.15 18.93 29.06
N ILE A 65 3.22 19.61 28.65
CA ILE A 65 3.16 20.46 27.45
C ILE A 65 2.92 19.59 26.21
N ILE A 66 3.70 18.53 26.03
CA ILE A 66 3.60 17.65 24.86
C ILE A 66 2.21 17.00 24.78
N GLY A 67 1.73 16.47 25.89
CA GLY A 67 0.48 15.69 25.90
C GLY A 67 -0.80 16.53 25.91
N THR A 68 -0.74 17.80 26.34
CA THR A 68 -1.96 18.61 26.50
C THR A 68 -1.98 19.93 25.75
N LYS A 69 -0.84 20.38 25.19
CA LYS A 69 -0.74 21.69 24.56
C LYS A 69 -0.09 21.67 23.16
N LEU A 70 1.14 21.13 23.03
CA LEU A 70 1.93 21.18 21.80
C LEU A 70 2.65 19.84 21.54
N PRO A 71 2.11 18.98 20.70
CA PRO A 71 0.90 19.12 19.88
C PRO A 71 -0.42 18.88 20.64
N GLY A 72 -0.40 18.35 21.87
CA GLY A 72 -1.58 17.98 22.63
C GLY A 72 -2.07 16.57 22.29
N ASP A 73 -3.41 16.38 22.28
CA ASP A 73 -4.03 15.08 22.02
C ASP A 73 -3.50 14.44 20.72
N GLY A 74 -3.16 13.16 20.79
CA GLY A 74 -2.53 12.42 19.70
C GLY A 74 -0.99 12.52 19.66
N ALA A 75 -0.35 13.15 20.65
CA ALA A 75 1.09 13.20 20.77
C ALA A 75 1.69 11.83 21.13
N LEU A 76 2.44 11.21 20.22
CA LEU A 76 3.29 10.07 20.52
C LEU A 76 4.73 10.56 20.72
N TRP A 77 5.10 10.77 21.97
CA TRP A 77 6.45 11.17 22.36
C TRP A 77 7.36 9.94 22.42
N PHE A 78 8.34 9.83 21.54
CA PHE A 78 9.16 8.61 21.40
C PHE A 78 10.66 8.83 21.59
N SER A 79 11.13 10.08 21.71
CA SER A 79 12.54 10.37 21.98
C SER A 79 12.69 11.65 22.79
N GLN A 80 13.62 11.63 23.76
CA GLN A 80 13.99 12.80 24.57
C GLN A 80 15.48 12.76 24.87
N SER A 81 16.17 13.89 24.70
CA SER A 81 17.46 14.17 25.33
C SER A 81 17.29 15.15 26.48
N LEU A 82 18.08 15.01 27.55
CA LEU A 82 18.06 15.90 28.69
C LEU A 82 19.48 16.15 29.21
N GLU A 83 19.78 17.40 29.50
CA GLU A 83 20.98 17.85 30.20
C GLU A 83 20.55 18.63 31.46
N PHE A 84 20.92 18.15 32.63
CA PHE A 84 20.64 18.82 33.91
C PHE A 84 21.81 19.73 34.26
N LEU A 85 21.59 21.03 34.13
CA LEU A 85 22.64 22.06 34.22
C LEU A 85 22.82 22.66 35.59
N LEU A 86 21.69 22.89 36.31
CA LEU A 86 21.68 23.47 37.63
C LEU A 86 20.73 22.73 38.57
N PRO A 87 21.05 22.65 39.85
CA PRO A 87 20.19 21.97 40.84
C PRO A 87 18.88 22.75 41.06
N VAL A 88 17.78 22.02 41.08
CA VAL A 88 16.45 22.51 41.44
C VAL A 88 16.19 22.20 42.91
N ARG A 89 15.45 23.07 43.61
CA ARG A 89 15.10 22.95 45.03
C ARG A 89 13.59 22.91 45.21
N VAL A 90 13.16 22.34 46.32
CA VAL A 90 11.78 22.54 46.81
C VAL A 90 11.56 24.02 47.06
N GLY A 91 10.48 24.56 46.54
CA GLY A 91 10.16 25.99 46.56
C GLY A 91 10.52 26.77 45.27
N ASP A 92 11.38 26.21 44.40
CA ASP A 92 11.68 26.81 43.12
C ASP A 92 10.45 26.84 42.19
N ASN A 93 10.32 27.92 41.44
CA ASN A 93 9.29 28.05 40.40
C ASN A 93 9.93 27.78 39.06
N LEU A 94 9.56 26.64 38.47
CA LEU A 94 10.06 26.24 37.16
C LEU A 94 9.17 26.78 36.03
N THR A 95 9.81 27.28 34.98
CA THR A 95 9.16 27.63 33.72
C THR A 95 9.66 26.69 32.63
N VAL A 96 8.80 25.82 32.16
CA VAL A 96 9.08 24.87 31.09
C VAL A 96 8.65 25.47 29.77
N ASN A 97 9.56 25.59 28.80
CA ASN A 97 9.30 26.09 27.47
C ASN A 97 9.51 24.97 26.45
N SER A 98 8.58 24.81 25.56
CA SER A 98 8.71 23.92 24.41
C SER A 98 8.50 24.71 23.12
N GLU A 99 9.41 24.57 22.15
CA GLU A 99 9.40 25.27 20.86
C GLU A 99 9.62 24.27 19.74
N VAL A 100 8.78 24.32 18.69
CA VAL A 100 8.97 23.52 17.47
C VAL A 100 10.16 24.05 16.70
N VAL A 101 11.22 23.25 16.60
CA VAL A 101 12.45 23.64 15.87
C VAL A 101 12.60 22.94 14.53
N LYS A 102 11.87 21.82 14.32
CA LYS A 102 11.93 21.06 13.06
C LYS A 102 10.65 20.29 12.83
N LYS A 103 10.30 20.09 11.54
CA LYS A 103 9.19 19.24 11.08
C LYS A 103 9.69 18.21 10.07
N ASN A 104 9.08 17.02 10.08
CA ASN A 104 9.23 15.98 9.06
C ASN A 104 7.86 15.62 8.52
N ASP A 105 7.53 16.17 7.36
CA ASP A 105 6.19 16.05 6.75
C ASP A 105 5.87 14.63 6.26
N LYS A 106 6.88 13.79 6.00
CA LYS A 106 6.65 12.40 5.57
C LYS A 106 6.12 11.50 6.67
N GLU A 107 6.47 11.80 7.92
CA GLU A 107 6.19 10.94 9.07
C GLU A 107 5.31 11.63 10.12
N ASN A 108 4.88 12.87 9.88
CA ASN A 108 4.17 13.73 10.83
C ASN A 108 4.92 13.85 12.17
N ILE A 109 6.26 14.05 12.10
CA ILE A 109 7.12 14.18 13.28
C ILE A 109 7.52 15.65 13.44
N ILE A 110 7.41 16.15 14.69
CA ILE A 110 7.98 17.43 15.10
C ILE A 110 9.13 17.19 16.08
N GLU A 111 10.13 18.06 16.04
CA GLU A 111 11.20 18.14 17.02
C GLU A 111 11.01 19.42 17.86
N LEU A 112 10.90 19.22 19.18
CA LEU A 112 10.70 20.29 20.14
C LEU A 112 12.01 20.54 20.90
N LYS A 113 12.43 21.78 20.98
CA LYS A 113 13.40 22.21 21.99
C LYS A 113 12.68 22.38 23.31
N THR A 114 13.17 21.74 24.38
CA THR A 114 12.53 21.71 25.70
C THR A 114 13.48 22.25 26.77
N ASP A 115 13.38 23.53 27.05
CA ASP A 115 14.21 24.23 28.02
C ASP A 115 13.41 24.50 29.30
N ILE A 116 14.03 24.29 30.48
CA ILE A 116 13.42 24.59 31.77
C ILE A 116 14.27 25.64 32.49
N TYR A 117 13.61 26.68 32.97
CA TYR A 117 14.22 27.80 33.72
C TYR A 117 13.69 27.85 35.13
N ASN A 118 14.53 28.31 36.09
CA ASN A 118 14.09 28.64 37.44
C ASN A 118 13.56 30.09 37.56
N GLN A 119 13.11 30.49 38.73
CA GLN A 119 12.58 31.85 39.02
C GLN A 119 13.58 32.97 38.73
N ASN A 120 14.87 32.68 38.69
CA ASN A 120 15.94 33.64 38.36
C ASN A 120 16.25 33.67 36.84
N ARG A 121 15.43 33.04 36.01
CA ARG A 121 15.63 32.88 34.57
C ARG A 121 16.93 32.13 34.20
N GLN A 122 17.45 31.32 35.11
CA GLN A 122 18.61 30.47 34.83
C GLN A 122 18.13 29.17 34.21
N LEU A 123 18.80 28.73 33.16
CA LEU A 123 18.51 27.44 32.51
C LEU A 123 18.95 26.31 33.38
N VAL A 124 18.00 25.54 33.89
CA VAL A 124 18.25 24.39 34.81
C VAL A 124 18.27 23.06 34.10
N THR A 125 17.49 22.92 33.00
CA THR A 125 17.47 21.72 32.16
C THR A 125 17.33 22.13 30.70
N ARG A 126 18.05 21.47 29.83
CA ARG A 126 17.94 21.60 28.37
C ARG A 126 17.63 20.24 27.75
N GLY A 127 16.85 20.23 26.67
CA GLY A 127 16.58 18.99 25.96
C GLY A 127 15.92 19.17 24.60
N TYR A 128 15.77 18.04 23.91
CA TYR A 128 15.04 17.95 22.64
C TYR A 128 14.14 16.72 22.66
N ALA A 129 12.89 16.91 22.27
CA ALA A 129 11.88 15.87 22.14
C ALA A 129 11.58 15.61 20.67
N LYS A 130 11.37 14.33 20.29
CA LYS A 130 10.75 13.98 19.02
C LYS A 130 9.36 13.41 19.29
N VAL A 131 8.37 14.01 18.64
CA VAL A 131 6.96 13.70 18.86
C VAL A 131 6.30 13.45 17.49
N LYS A 132 5.69 12.27 17.34
CA LYS A 132 4.83 11.98 16.21
C LYS A 132 3.41 12.46 16.53
N VAL A 133 2.82 13.21 15.65
CA VAL A 133 1.42 13.64 15.75
C VAL A 133 0.56 12.57 15.10
N ILE A 134 -0.19 11.82 15.92
CA ILE A 134 -1.14 10.82 15.47
C ILE A 134 -2.46 11.54 15.24
N GLU A 135 -2.82 11.70 13.98
CA GLU A 135 -4.16 12.14 13.64
C GLU A 135 -5.10 10.93 13.77
N GLN A 136 -6.22 11.12 14.46
CA GLN A 136 -7.26 10.10 14.47
C GLN A 136 -7.70 9.91 13.02
N GLU A 137 -7.60 8.70 12.49
CA GLU A 137 -8.40 8.32 11.34
C GLU A 137 -9.85 8.62 11.73
N VAL A 138 -10.49 9.52 11.01
CA VAL A 138 -11.92 9.74 11.17
C VAL A 138 -12.57 8.43 10.77
N VAL A 139 -12.84 7.56 11.75
CA VAL A 139 -13.79 6.47 11.58
C VAL A 139 -15.10 7.18 11.31
N ILE A 140 -15.45 7.26 10.03
CA ILE A 140 -16.72 7.80 9.60
C ILE A 140 -17.77 6.75 9.99
N ASP A 141 -18.21 6.78 11.23
CA ASP A 141 -19.37 6.01 11.74
C ASP A 141 -20.71 6.61 11.26
N GLN A 142 -20.65 7.57 10.36
CA GLN A 142 -21.78 8.05 9.59
C GLN A 142 -21.42 7.93 8.12
N ILE A 143 -21.64 6.74 7.56
CA ILE A 143 -21.91 6.62 6.14
C ILE A 143 -23.27 7.32 5.96
N GLU A 144 -23.29 8.65 5.77
CA GLU A 144 -24.33 9.21 4.91
C GLU A 144 -24.28 8.34 3.66
N ASP A 145 -25.45 7.90 3.16
CA ASP A 145 -25.60 7.21 1.88
C ASP A 145 -25.07 8.13 0.75
N VAL A 146 -23.76 8.31 0.71
CA VAL A 146 -23.07 8.73 -0.49
C VAL A 146 -23.21 7.52 -1.41
N GLU A 147 -24.08 7.63 -2.39
CA GLU A 147 -24.22 6.66 -3.47
C GLU A 147 -22.82 6.42 -4.05
N LEU A 148 -22.11 5.44 -3.49
CA LEU A 148 -20.74 5.09 -3.89
C LEU A 148 -20.82 4.65 -5.34
N LYS A 149 -20.38 5.52 -6.25
CA LYS A 149 -20.33 5.16 -7.67
C LYS A 149 -19.58 3.84 -7.81
N PRO A 150 -20.13 2.87 -8.57
CA PRO A 150 -19.46 1.59 -8.78
C PRO A 150 -18.00 1.77 -9.17
N LYS A 151 -17.13 0.87 -8.72
CA LYS A 151 -15.75 0.81 -9.23
C LYS A 151 -15.79 0.46 -10.71
N VAL A 152 -14.84 0.96 -11.48
CA VAL A 152 -14.74 0.74 -12.93
C VAL A 152 -13.54 -0.16 -13.21
N ALA A 153 -13.79 -1.29 -13.88
CA ALA A 153 -12.77 -2.24 -14.28
C ALA A 153 -12.57 -2.23 -15.81
N LEU A 154 -11.33 -2.01 -16.24
CA LEU A 154 -10.91 -2.19 -17.64
C LEU A 154 -10.30 -3.59 -17.80
N ILE A 155 -10.89 -4.41 -18.68
CA ILE A 155 -10.42 -5.75 -18.97
C ILE A 155 -9.84 -5.81 -20.37
N ILE A 156 -8.51 -5.87 -20.46
CA ILE A 156 -7.79 -6.08 -21.71
C ILE A 156 -7.91 -7.55 -22.12
N GLY A 157 -8.29 -7.80 -23.36
CA GLY A 157 -8.59 -9.16 -23.83
C GLY A 157 -9.91 -9.70 -23.28
N GLY A 158 -10.90 -8.83 -23.05
CA GLY A 158 -12.18 -9.17 -22.45
C GLY A 158 -12.99 -10.24 -23.18
N THR A 159 -12.77 -10.44 -24.48
CA THR A 159 -13.43 -11.49 -25.29
C THR A 159 -12.74 -12.85 -25.24
N GLY A 160 -11.54 -12.97 -24.66
CA GLY A 160 -10.88 -14.25 -24.40
C GLY A 160 -11.50 -15.01 -23.24
N GLY A 161 -11.24 -16.32 -23.12
CA GLY A 161 -11.87 -17.17 -22.10
C GLY A 161 -11.74 -16.63 -20.66
N ILE A 162 -10.52 -16.28 -20.24
CA ILE A 162 -10.26 -15.68 -18.89
C ILE A 162 -10.90 -14.30 -18.80
N GLY A 163 -10.68 -13.43 -19.81
CA GLY A 163 -11.20 -12.07 -19.81
C GLY A 163 -12.71 -12.00 -19.71
N ARG A 164 -13.42 -12.88 -20.45
CA ARG A 164 -14.88 -13.00 -20.36
C ARG A 164 -15.35 -13.39 -18.96
N ALA A 165 -14.72 -14.40 -18.37
CA ALA A 165 -15.04 -14.83 -17.01
C ALA A 165 -14.75 -13.73 -15.99
N ALA A 166 -13.67 -12.98 -16.15
CA ALA A 166 -13.36 -11.82 -15.31
C ALA A 166 -14.39 -10.69 -15.45
N CYS A 167 -14.82 -10.35 -16.69
CA CYS A 167 -15.88 -9.35 -16.91
C CYS A 167 -17.17 -9.72 -16.17
N ILE A 168 -17.61 -10.97 -16.31
CA ILE A 168 -18.84 -11.46 -15.66
C ILE A 168 -18.70 -11.45 -14.14
N GLN A 169 -17.56 -11.94 -13.61
CA GLN A 169 -17.36 -12.01 -12.18
C GLN A 169 -17.29 -10.61 -11.54
N LEU A 170 -16.52 -9.68 -12.14
CA LEU A 170 -16.41 -8.32 -11.61
C LEU A 170 -17.72 -7.52 -11.71
N ALA A 171 -18.54 -7.79 -12.74
CA ALA A 171 -19.88 -7.24 -12.83
C ALA A 171 -20.80 -7.76 -11.70
N ARG A 172 -20.75 -9.06 -11.37
CA ARG A 172 -21.44 -9.63 -10.21
C ARG A 172 -20.99 -9.02 -8.88
N ASP A 173 -19.74 -8.62 -8.81
CA ASP A 173 -19.15 -7.95 -7.65
C ASP A 173 -19.50 -6.44 -7.59
N GLY A 174 -20.33 -5.95 -8.52
CA GLY A 174 -20.84 -4.58 -8.52
C GLY A 174 -19.96 -3.56 -9.25
N MET A 175 -19.07 -3.98 -10.16
CA MET A 175 -18.21 -3.08 -10.93
C MET A 175 -18.80 -2.79 -12.30
N ASP A 176 -18.66 -1.55 -12.77
CA ASP A 176 -18.86 -1.18 -14.16
C ASP A 176 -17.68 -1.69 -15.02
N ILE A 177 -17.96 -2.12 -16.26
CA ILE A 177 -16.99 -2.87 -17.04
C ILE A 177 -16.65 -2.18 -18.36
N ILE A 178 -15.35 -2.01 -18.63
CA ILE A 178 -14.82 -1.64 -19.94
C ILE A 178 -14.23 -2.90 -20.58
N ILE A 179 -14.88 -3.37 -21.63
CA ILE A 179 -14.52 -4.60 -22.33
C ILE A 179 -13.66 -4.24 -23.53
N HIS A 180 -12.36 -4.47 -23.44
CA HIS A 180 -11.48 -4.36 -24.60
C HIS A 180 -11.52 -5.62 -25.45
N TYR A 181 -11.59 -5.45 -26.79
CA TYR A 181 -11.47 -6.52 -27.77
C TYR A 181 -10.62 -6.08 -28.96
N ASN A 182 -9.97 -7.04 -29.64
CA ASN A 182 -9.21 -6.77 -30.85
C ASN A 182 -10.07 -6.98 -32.12
N SER A 183 -10.62 -8.18 -32.34
CA SER A 183 -11.27 -8.55 -33.58
C SER A 183 -12.74 -8.96 -33.46
N ASN A 184 -13.12 -9.65 -32.39
CA ASN A 184 -14.44 -10.25 -32.25
C ASN A 184 -15.48 -9.30 -31.65
N LYS A 185 -16.01 -8.38 -32.44
CA LYS A 185 -17.03 -7.41 -32.03
C LYS A 185 -18.31 -8.07 -31.57
N THR A 186 -18.79 -9.10 -32.31
CA THR A 186 -20.05 -9.79 -31.97
C THR A 186 -20.01 -10.42 -30.57
N LEU A 187 -18.87 -11.03 -30.23
CA LEU A 187 -18.69 -11.61 -28.90
C LEU A 187 -18.61 -10.51 -27.81
N ALA A 188 -17.95 -9.38 -28.10
CA ALA A 188 -17.89 -8.24 -27.19
C ALA A 188 -19.27 -7.66 -26.90
N GLU A 189 -20.14 -7.51 -27.92
CA GLU A 189 -21.52 -7.06 -27.80
C GLU A 189 -22.37 -8.02 -26.95
N LYS A 190 -22.24 -9.35 -27.20
CA LYS A 190 -22.92 -10.36 -26.38
C LYS A 190 -22.49 -10.28 -24.91
N LEU A 191 -21.19 -10.14 -24.67
CA LEU A 191 -20.64 -10.04 -23.32
C LEU A 191 -21.08 -8.76 -22.62
N LYS A 192 -21.15 -7.63 -23.35
CA LYS A 192 -21.70 -6.39 -22.81
C LYS A 192 -23.13 -6.60 -22.31
N ASN A 193 -24.00 -7.18 -23.15
CA ASN A 193 -25.38 -7.44 -22.77
C ASN A 193 -25.47 -8.37 -21.54
N GLU A 194 -24.58 -9.39 -21.44
CA GLU A 194 -24.51 -10.28 -20.28
C GLU A 194 -24.09 -9.53 -19.00
N VAL A 195 -23.10 -8.64 -19.08
CA VAL A 195 -22.68 -7.77 -17.95
C VAL A 195 -23.82 -6.86 -17.49
N GLU A 196 -24.55 -6.26 -18.41
CA GLU A 196 -25.64 -5.35 -18.09
C GLU A 196 -26.82 -6.05 -17.37
N THR A 197 -26.93 -7.40 -17.45
CA THR A 197 -27.91 -8.16 -16.65
C THR A 197 -27.67 -8.09 -15.14
N PHE A 198 -26.47 -7.70 -14.71
CA PHE A 198 -26.09 -7.51 -13.29
C PHE A 198 -26.31 -6.06 -12.79
N ASN A 199 -27.07 -5.24 -13.53
CA ASN A 199 -27.29 -3.81 -13.25
C ASN A 199 -26.01 -2.95 -13.25
N GLN A 200 -24.94 -3.41 -13.95
CA GLN A 200 -23.72 -2.66 -14.14
C GLN A 200 -23.67 -2.07 -15.54
N LYS A 201 -23.03 -0.92 -15.70
CA LYS A 201 -22.79 -0.32 -17.00
C LYS A 201 -21.63 -1.01 -17.71
N ALA A 202 -21.73 -1.22 -19.03
CA ALA A 202 -20.64 -1.74 -19.81
C ALA A 202 -20.46 -0.99 -21.14
N ILE A 203 -19.20 -0.80 -21.52
CA ILE A 203 -18.84 -0.38 -22.87
C ILE A 203 -17.89 -1.40 -23.51
N ILE A 204 -17.91 -1.45 -24.84
CA ILE A 204 -16.93 -2.22 -25.62
C ILE A 204 -16.01 -1.27 -26.36
N VAL A 205 -14.73 -1.53 -26.34
CA VAL A 205 -13.74 -0.71 -27.04
C VAL A 205 -12.80 -1.60 -27.86
N LYS A 206 -12.72 -1.33 -29.16
CA LYS A 206 -11.77 -1.99 -30.06
C LYS A 206 -10.41 -1.31 -29.98
N ALA A 207 -9.35 -2.07 -29.83
CA ALA A 207 -7.97 -1.62 -29.97
C ALA A 207 -7.04 -2.78 -30.36
N ASP A 208 -5.96 -2.49 -31.05
CA ASP A 208 -4.79 -3.37 -31.14
C ASP A 208 -3.79 -2.94 -30.06
N ILE A 209 -3.57 -3.77 -29.07
CA ILE A 209 -2.68 -3.44 -27.94
C ILE A 209 -1.19 -3.44 -28.30
N THR A 210 -0.82 -3.82 -29.51
CA THR A 210 0.53 -3.64 -30.04
C THR A 210 0.74 -2.26 -30.66
N ASN A 211 -0.35 -1.51 -30.89
CA ASN A 211 -0.35 -0.17 -31.44
C ASN A 211 -0.59 0.87 -30.32
N GLU A 212 0.37 1.75 -30.12
CA GLU A 212 0.31 2.77 -29.05
C GLU A 212 -0.83 3.80 -29.25
N LEU A 213 -1.17 4.13 -30.51
CA LEU A 213 -2.27 5.04 -30.81
C LEU A 213 -3.63 4.42 -30.47
N ASP A 214 -3.80 3.13 -30.77
CA ASP A 214 -5.01 2.40 -30.40
C ASP A 214 -5.18 2.31 -28.90
N ILE A 215 -4.09 2.06 -28.14
CA ILE A 215 -4.11 2.06 -26.69
C ILE A 215 -4.55 3.44 -26.16
N LYS A 216 -3.98 4.52 -26.67
CA LYS A 216 -4.36 5.87 -26.28
C LYS A 216 -5.86 6.14 -26.52
N GLN A 217 -6.37 5.78 -27.68
CA GLN A 217 -7.79 5.92 -28.00
C GLN A 217 -8.70 5.04 -27.11
N LEU A 218 -8.22 3.86 -26.70
CA LEU A 218 -8.91 3.00 -25.74
C LEU A 218 -9.12 3.75 -24.41
N PHE A 219 -8.07 4.37 -23.89
CA PHE A 219 -8.15 5.13 -22.64
C PHE A 219 -9.01 6.39 -22.78
N GLU A 220 -8.88 7.15 -23.87
CA GLU A 220 -9.71 8.33 -24.15
C GLU A 220 -11.21 7.97 -24.14
N LYS A 221 -11.61 6.88 -24.81
CA LYS A 221 -12.99 6.40 -24.84
C LYS A 221 -13.47 5.91 -23.47
N SER A 222 -12.60 5.20 -22.76
CA SER A 222 -12.88 4.67 -21.41
C SER A 222 -13.15 5.78 -20.40
N ILE A 223 -12.28 6.78 -20.38
CA ILE A 223 -12.40 7.92 -19.47
C ILE A 223 -13.59 8.81 -19.83
N ARG A 224 -13.85 9.00 -21.13
CA ARG A 224 -15.07 9.74 -21.55
C ARG A 224 -16.37 9.09 -21.04
N ALA A 225 -16.38 7.74 -20.94
CA ALA A 225 -17.59 7.01 -20.51
C ALA A 225 -17.75 6.95 -18.98
N PHE A 226 -16.67 6.84 -18.23
CA PHE A 226 -16.74 6.55 -16.78
C PHE A 226 -15.97 7.54 -15.88
N ASP A 227 -15.19 8.45 -16.46
CA ASP A 227 -14.37 9.46 -15.75
C ASP A 227 -13.23 8.86 -14.89
N LYS A 228 -13.18 7.55 -14.70
CA LYS A 228 -12.19 6.84 -13.87
C LYS A 228 -11.95 5.42 -14.36
N ILE A 229 -10.84 4.83 -13.91
CA ILE A 229 -10.54 3.39 -13.99
C ILE A 229 -9.92 3.01 -12.66
N ASP A 230 -10.63 2.21 -11.85
CA ASP A 230 -10.20 1.77 -10.53
C ASP A 230 -9.42 0.44 -10.58
N VAL A 231 -9.77 -0.41 -11.55
CA VAL A 231 -9.18 -1.74 -11.73
C VAL A 231 -8.75 -1.94 -13.18
N LEU A 232 -7.52 -2.38 -13.39
CA LEU A 232 -7.01 -2.84 -14.67
C LEU A 232 -6.72 -4.34 -14.61
N VAL A 233 -7.35 -5.12 -15.48
CA VAL A 233 -7.05 -6.55 -15.64
C VAL A 233 -6.50 -6.81 -17.04
N ASN A 234 -5.24 -7.24 -17.13
CA ASN A 234 -4.64 -7.58 -18.42
C ASN A 234 -4.65 -9.09 -18.66
N CYS A 235 -5.66 -9.55 -19.42
CA CYS A 235 -5.84 -10.93 -19.87
C CYS A 235 -5.40 -11.16 -21.31
N ALA A 236 -4.74 -10.20 -21.94
CA ALA A 236 -4.32 -10.37 -23.34
C ALA A 236 -3.35 -11.53 -23.49
N ALA A 237 -3.61 -12.33 -24.48
CA ALA A 237 -2.78 -13.46 -24.87
C ALA A 237 -2.89 -13.68 -26.39
N ALA A 238 -1.86 -14.28 -26.98
CA ALA A 238 -1.87 -14.76 -28.35
C ALA A 238 -1.55 -16.26 -28.37
N THR A 239 -1.78 -16.89 -29.52
CA THR A 239 -1.34 -18.27 -29.79
C THR A 239 0.16 -18.41 -29.53
N ILE A 240 0.54 -19.54 -28.93
CA ILE A 240 1.92 -19.84 -28.57
C ILE A 240 2.38 -20.97 -29.47
N PRO A 241 3.08 -20.69 -30.57
CA PRO A 241 3.59 -21.73 -31.42
C PRO A 241 4.70 -22.53 -30.73
N ASP A 242 4.67 -23.86 -30.88
CA ASP A 242 5.75 -24.73 -30.41
C ASP A 242 6.89 -24.68 -31.42
N ILE A 243 7.97 -23.96 -31.09
CA ILE A 243 9.14 -23.76 -31.96
C ILE A 243 10.39 -24.22 -31.22
N LYS A 244 11.16 -25.15 -31.79
CA LYS A 244 12.48 -25.54 -31.25
C LYS A 244 13.39 -24.32 -31.19
N PHE A 245 14.18 -24.18 -30.13
CA PHE A 245 15.03 -23.00 -29.95
C PHE A 245 15.96 -22.76 -31.14
N GLN A 246 16.52 -23.81 -31.75
CA GLN A 246 17.37 -23.72 -32.91
C GLN A 246 16.69 -23.18 -34.18
N ASP A 247 15.35 -23.31 -34.23
CA ASP A 247 14.53 -22.90 -35.37
C ASP A 247 13.77 -21.59 -35.07
N LEU A 248 13.89 -21.08 -33.84
CA LEU A 248 13.21 -19.89 -33.35
C LEU A 248 13.82 -18.62 -33.94
N LEU A 249 13.03 -17.83 -34.62
CA LEU A 249 13.46 -16.53 -35.15
C LEU A 249 13.31 -15.46 -34.09
N TRP A 250 14.15 -14.42 -34.16
CA TRP A 250 14.00 -13.26 -33.28
C TRP A 250 12.63 -12.59 -33.40
N SER A 251 12.03 -12.59 -34.58
CA SER A 251 10.67 -12.07 -34.77
C SER A 251 9.62 -12.80 -33.92
N ASP A 252 9.74 -14.13 -33.79
CA ASP A 252 8.80 -14.91 -32.96
C ASP A 252 8.99 -14.58 -31.47
N PHE A 253 10.27 -14.41 -31.07
CA PHE A 253 10.62 -14.00 -29.73
C PHE A 253 10.12 -12.58 -29.41
N GLN A 254 10.36 -11.65 -30.32
CA GLN A 254 9.94 -10.26 -30.23
C GLN A 254 8.42 -10.13 -30.12
N LEU A 255 7.66 -10.92 -30.88
CA LEU A 255 6.20 -10.93 -30.81
C LEU A 255 5.70 -11.23 -29.39
N GLN A 256 6.29 -12.21 -28.71
CA GLN A 256 5.91 -12.52 -27.32
C GLN A 256 6.31 -11.39 -26.35
N LEU A 257 7.44 -10.73 -26.57
CA LEU A 257 7.82 -9.55 -25.78
C LEU A 257 6.87 -8.37 -26.03
N ASP A 258 6.51 -8.11 -27.27
CA ASP A 258 5.62 -7.01 -27.63
C ASP A 258 4.22 -7.20 -27.04
N LEU A 259 3.68 -8.42 -27.11
CA LEU A 259 2.35 -8.74 -26.59
C LEU A 259 2.30 -8.78 -25.05
N ASN A 260 3.32 -9.31 -24.39
CA ASN A 260 3.26 -9.51 -22.94
C ASN A 260 3.91 -8.38 -22.14
N ILE A 261 4.97 -7.75 -22.67
CA ILE A 261 5.75 -6.74 -21.94
C ILE A 261 5.49 -5.34 -22.46
N LYS A 262 5.75 -5.09 -23.77
CA LYS A 262 5.60 -3.75 -24.34
C LYS A 262 4.14 -3.26 -24.21
N SER A 263 3.17 -4.09 -24.59
CA SER A 263 1.75 -3.73 -24.47
C SER A 263 1.34 -3.48 -23.02
N THR A 264 1.75 -4.37 -22.09
CA THR A 264 1.45 -4.21 -20.65
C THR A 264 2.07 -2.93 -20.09
N PHE A 265 3.32 -2.64 -20.43
CA PHE A 265 4.01 -1.40 -20.05
C PHE A 265 3.23 -0.17 -20.56
N THR A 266 2.86 -0.14 -21.84
CA THR A 266 2.13 0.99 -22.45
C THR A 266 0.75 1.16 -21.82
N ILE A 267 0.00 0.08 -21.62
CA ILE A 267 -1.33 0.09 -20.98
C ILE A 267 -1.25 0.60 -19.55
N ILE A 268 -0.27 0.13 -18.75
CA ILE A 268 -0.09 0.59 -17.37
C ILE A 268 0.31 2.07 -17.34
N LYS A 269 1.19 2.51 -18.25
CA LYS A 269 1.58 3.92 -18.35
C LYS A 269 0.38 4.84 -18.64
N GLU A 270 -0.58 4.40 -19.45
CA GLU A 270 -1.79 5.17 -19.74
C GLU A 270 -2.80 5.20 -18.58
N VAL A 271 -2.92 4.13 -17.77
CA VAL A 271 -3.87 4.11 -16.65
C VAL A 271 -3.33 4.83 -15.41
N LEU A 272 -2.01 4.84 -15.20
CA LEU A 272 -1.37 5.38 -13.99
C LEU A 272 -1.78 6.82 -13.64
N PRO A 273 -1.87 7.79 -14.58
CA PRO A 273 -2.26 9.16 -14.24
C PRO A 273 -3.62 9.24 -13.53
N TYR A 274 -4.58 8.39 -13.92
CA TYR A 274 -5.93 8.36 -13.35
C TYR A 274 -5.91 7.74 -11.95
N MET A 275 -5.20 6.61 -11.78
CA MET A 275 -5.05 5.95 -10.49
C MET A 275 -4.25 6.80 -9.48
N LEU A 276 -3.21 7.50 -9.94
CA LEU A 276 -2.43 8.43 -9.10
C LEU A 276 -3.26 9.62 -8.64
N LYS A 277 -4.13 10.15 -9.50
CA LYS A 277 -5.02 11.27 -9.16
C LYS A 277 -6.05 10.87 -8.10
N SER A 278 -6.56 9.63 -8.16
CA SER A 278 -7.52 9.14 -7.17
C SER A 278 -6.86 8.61 -5.88
N GLY A 279 -5.54 8.36 -5.87
CA GLY A 279 -4.84 7.68 -4.78
C GLY A 279 -5.24 6.21 -4.60
N TYR A 280 -5.89 5.63 -5.62
CA TYR A 280 -6.37 4.25 -5.60
C TYR A 280 -6.18 3.58 -6.96
N GLY A 281 -5.77 2.31 -6.97
CA GLY A 281 -5.72 1.49 -8.17
C GLY A 281 -5.38 0.04 -7.89
N LYS A 282 -5.97 -0.86 -8.68
CA LYS A 282 -5.65 -2.30 -8.69
C LYS A 282 -5.25 -2.71 -10.10
N ILE A 283 -4.01 -3.15 -10.28
CA ILE A 283 -3.47 -3.65 -11.55
C ILE A 283 -3.23 -5.14 -11.40
N ILE A 284 -3.89 -5.93 -12.24
CA ILE A 284 -3.83 -7.38 -12.21
C ILE A 284 -3.40 -7.88 -13.59
N THR A 285 -2.29 -8.59 -13.67
CA THR A 285 -1.79 -9.19 -14.91
C THR A 285 -1.98 -10.70 -14.90
N VAL A 286 -2.24 -11.29 -16.06
CA VAL A 286 -2.33 -12.74 -16.22
C VAL A 286 -0.98 -13.28 -16.67
N GLY A 287 -0.30 -13.96 -15.75
CA GLY A 287 0.96 -14.68 -15.99
C GLY A 287 0.77 -16.09 -16.51
N SER A 288 1.67 -16.97 -16.10
CA SER A 288 1.60 -18.41 -16.39
C SER A 288 2.41 -19.18 -15.36
N ALA A 289 1.91 -20.33 -14.92
CA ALA A 289 2.67 -21.25 -14.07
C ALA A 289 3.95 -21.78 -14.73
N TYR A 290 4.03 -21.71 -16.08
CA TYR A 290 5.24 -22.10 -16.82
C TYR A 290 6.40 -21.13 -16.63
N ALA A 291 6.17 -19.91 -16.16
CA ALA A 291 7.23 -18.99 -15.77
C ALA A 291 8.02 -19.46 -14.53
N ASP A 292 7.35 -20.19 -13.62
CA ASP A 292 7.97 -20.74 -12.41
C ASP A 292 8.59 -22.14 -12.68
N LYS A 293 7.88 -22.98 -13.43
CA LYS A 293 8.32 -24.35 -13.76
C LYS A 293 7.92 -24.69 -15.19
N PRO A 294 8.86 -24.61 -16.15
CA PRO A 294 8.63 -25.09 -17.51
C PRO A 294 8.26 -26.58 -17.50
N ASN A 295 7.15 -26.95 -18.11
CA ASN A 295 6.73 -28.32 -18.30
C ASN A 295 6.35 -28.62 -19.76
N SER A 296 6.61 -27.68 -20.66
CA SER A 296 6.45 -27.82 -22.10
C SER A 296 7.76 -27.50 -22.80
N ASN A 297 8.08 -28.24 -23.85
CA ASN A 297 9.20 -27.97 -24.73
C ASN A 297 8.81 -26.90 -25.76
N PHE A 298 9.79 -26.22 -26.35
CA PHE A 298 9.64 -25.37 -27.54
C PHE A 298 8.85 -24.07 -27.35
N ILE A 299 8.69 -23.58 -26.11
CA ILE A 299 8.01 -22.32 -25.80
C ILE A 299 8.90 -21.34 -25.00
N SER A 300 10.22 -21.38 -25.21
CA SER A 300 11.18 -20.55 -24.47
C SER A 300 10.90 -19.04 -24.60
N HIS A 301 10.48 -18.57 -25.76
CA HIS A 301 10.06 -17.19 -26.04
C HIS A 301 8.89 -16.74 -25.16
N TYR A 302 7.87 -17.59 -24.99
CA TYR A 302 6.72 -17.34 -24.13
C TYR A 302 7.09 -17.35 -22.65
N ILE A 303 7.85 -18.36 -22.22
CA ILE A 303 8.31 -18.47 -20.82
C ILE A 303 9.11 -17.22 -20.45
N THR A 304 10.03 -16.77 -21.31
CA THR A 304 10.84 -15.56 -21.07
C THR A 304 9.93 -14.33 -20.90
N ALA A 305 8.97 -14.13 -21.78
CA ALA A 305 8.05 -13.00 -21.72
C ALA A 305 7.20 -13.03 -20.42
N LYS A 306 6.68 -14.20 -20.04
CA LYS A 306 5.90 -14.34 -18.80
C LYS A 306 6.76 -14.20 -17.52
N SER A 307 8.03 -14.64 -17.56
CA SER A 307 8.97 -14.41 -16.45
C SER A 307 9.35 -12.92 -16.32
N ALA A 308 9.55 -12.23 -17.42
CA ALA A 308 9.78 -10.78 -17.43
C ALA A 308 8.58 -10.01 -16.83
N LEU A 309 7.34 -10.47 -17.10
CA LEU A 309 6.14 -9.88 -16.52
C LEU A 309 6.08 -10.01 -14.98
N VAL A 310 6.64 -11.09 -14.40
CA VAL A 310 6.79 -11.23 -12.93
C VAL A 310 7.70 -10.13 -12.38
N GLY A 311 8.84 -9.88 -13.02
CA GLY A 311 9.76 -8.81 -12.64
C GLY A 311 9.11 -7.42 -12.73
N LEU A 312 8.39 -7.14 -13.83
CA LEU A 312 7.66 -5.89 -14.02
C LEU A 312 6.60 -5.69 -12.93
N THR A 313 5.82 -6.73 -12.60
CA THR A 313 4.80 -6.68 -11.54
C THR A 313 5.42 -6.29 -10.20
N LYS A 314 6.53 -6.92 -9.80
CA LYS A 314 7.22 -6.62 -8.54
C LYS A 314 7.79 -5.21 -8.49
N GLY A 315 8.43 -4.76 -9.59
CA GLY A 315 8.99 -3.41 -9.70
C GLY A 315 7.91 -2.33 -9.54
N LEU A 316 6.81 -2.46 -10.28
CA LEU A 316 5.69 -1.53 -10.21
C LEU A 316 4.98 -1.57 -8.84
N ALA A 317 4.82 -2.75 -8.25
CA ALA A 317 4.24 -2.89 -6.91
C ALA A 317 5.04 -2.11 -5.86
N TYR A 318 6.37 -2.25 -5.88
CA TYR A 318 7.24 -1.54 -4.94
C TYR A 318 7.19 -0.01 -5.14
N GLU A 319 7.19 0.44 -6.39
CA GLU A 319 7.20 1.88 -6.73
C GLU A 319 5.88 2.58 -6.38
N PHE A 320 4.74 1.91 -6.63
CA PHE A 320 3.42 2.54 -6.55
C PHE A 320 2.62 2.20 -5.28
N ALA A 321 3.06 1.24 -4.45
CA ALA A 321 2.41 0.94 -3.17
C ALA A 321 2.23 2.17 -2.26
N PRO A 322 3.24 3.06 -2.07
CA PRO A 322 3.08 4.26 -1.26
C PRO A 322 2.07 5.28 -1.83
N LYS A 323 1.64 5.07 -3.08
CA LYS A 323 0.68 5.94 -3.79
C LYS A 323 -0.72 5.33 -3.85
N GLY A 324 -0.98 4.27 -3.07
CA GLY A 324 -2.27 3.60 -2.99
C GLY A 324 -2.60 2.69 -4.19
N ILE A 325 -1.61 2.28 -4.98
CA ILE A 325 -1.80 1.38 -6.14
C ILE A 325 -1.20 0.02 -5.82
N ARG A 326 -1.99 -1.05 -6.00
CA ARG A 326 -1.55 -2.44 -5.84
C ARG A 326 -1.38 -3.07 -7.22
N VAL A 327 -0.26 -3.77 -7.41
CA VAL A 327 0.06 -4.44 -8.66
C VAL A 327 0.34 -5.91 -8.36
N ASN A 328 -0.50 -6.80 -8.85
CA ASN A 328 -0.43 -8.24 -8.60
C ASN A 328 -0.59 -9.05 -9.89
N MET A 329 -0.32 -10.33 -9.80
CA MET A 329 -0.42 -11.26 -10.91
C MET A 329 -1.21 -12.50 -10.51
N VAL A 330 -1.93 -13.08 -11.47
CA VAL A 330 -2.47 -14.44 -11.37
C VAL A 330 -1.81 -15.32 -12.41
N SER A 331 -1.29 -16.47 -12.02
CA SER A 331 -0.55 -17.39 -12.91
C SER A 331 -1.25 -18.76 -12.98
N PRO A 332 -2.15 -18.93 -13.94
CA PRO A 332 -2.79 -20.22 -14.14
C PRO A 332 -1.85 -21.26 -14.76
N SER A 333 -2.13 -22.54 -14.50
CA SER A 333 -1.62 -23.68 -15.28
C SER A 333 -2.43 -23.84 -16.57
N LEU A 334 -2.41 -25.04 -17.16
CA LEU A 334 -3.22 -25.32 -18.34
C LEU A 334 -4.71 -25.17 -18.02
N ILE A 335 -5.39 -24.31 -18.79
CA ILE A 335 -6.84 -24.07 -18.73
C ILE A 335 -7.46 -24.49 -20.05
N ASN A 336 -8.63 -25.08 -20.00
CA ASN A 336 -9.39 -25.38 -21.19
C ASN A 336 -10.09 -24.09 -21.71
N THR A 337 -9.52 -23.49 -22.76
CA THR A 337 -10.02 -22.29 -23.43
C THR A 337 -9.80 -22.42 -24.92
N ASP A 338 -10.34 -21.49 -25.74
CA ASP A 338 -10.10 -21.45 -27.18
C ASP A 338 -8.59 -21.39 -27.50
N LEU A 339 -7.79 -20.71 -26.69
CA LEU A 339 -6.33 -20.63 -26.85
C LEU A 339 -5.62 -21.98 -26.73
N THR A 340 -6.21 -22.93 -26.02
CA THR A 340 -5.67 -24.28 -25.76
C THR A 340 -6.49 -25.37 -26.47
N ALA A 341 -7.35 -24.99 -27.39
CA ALA A 341 -8.22 -25.90 -28.14
C ALA A 341 -7.42 -26.96 -28.91
N ASP A 342 -6.28 -26.53 -29.51
CA ASP A 342 -5.41 -27.40 -30.29
C ASP A 342 -4.58 -28.40 -29.48
N ILE A 343 -4.58 -28.27 -28.14
CA ILE A 343 -3.89 -29.23 -27.26
C ILE A 343 -4.64 -30.57 -27.29
N PRO A 344 -3.97 -31.68 -27.66
CA PRO A 344 -4.60 -33.00 -27.70
C PRO A 344 -5.27 -33.38 -26.39
N GLU A 345 -6.46 -33.97 -26.45
CA GLU A 345 -7.26 -34.37 -25.30
C GLU A 345 -6.48 -35.30 -24.33
N LYS A 346 -5.66 -36.19 -24.91
CA LYS A 346 -4.78 -37.06 -24.11
C LYS A 346 -3.83 -36.29 -23.22
N ILE A 347 -3.28 -35.16 -23.71
CA ILE A 347 -2.38 -34.29 -22.92
C ILE A 347 -3.16 -33.60 -21.82
N LYS A 348 -4.38 -33.12 -22.11
CA LYS A 348 -5.28 -32.50 -21.11
C LYS A 348 -5.61 -33.50 -19.98
N LEU A 349 -5.96 -34.73 -20.32
CA LEU A 349 -6.24 -35.81 -19.36
C LEU A 349 -5.02 -36.17 -18.52
N LEU A 350 -3.84 -36.29 -19.12
CA LEU A 350 -2.60 -36.59 -18.40
C LEU A 350 -2.25 -35.44 -17.45
N THR A 351 -2.38 -34.21 -17.90
CA THR A 351 -2.13 -33.02 -17.06
C THR A 351 -3.11 -32.98 -15.87
N ALA A 352 -4.37 -33.25 -16.11
CA ALA A 352 -5.39 -33.35 -15.03
C ALA A 352 -5.04 -34.45 -14.03
N ALA A 353 -4.63 -35.65 -14.50
CA ALA A 353 -4.24 -36.77 -13.66
C ALA A 353 -2.97 -36.48 -12.83
N GLN A 354 -2.05 -35.68 -13.34
CA GLN A 354 -0.82 -35.25 -12.64
C GLN A 354 -1.07 -34.09 -11.68
N THR A 355 -2.15 -33.33 -11.86
CA THR A 355 -2.53 -32.25 -10.95
C THR A 355 -3.01 -32.83 -9.62
N PRO A 356 -2.52 -32.41 -8.45
CA PRO A 356 -3.01 -32.89 -7.16
C PRO A 356 -4.52 -32.77 -6.97
N LEU A 357 -5.15 -31.68 -7.47
CA LEU A 357 -6.61 -31.52 -7.45
C LEU A 357 -7.34 -32.35 -8.53
N ARG A 358 -6.64 -33.20 -9.30
CA ARG A 358 -7.20 -34.15 -10.25
C ARG A 358 -8.09 -33.54 -11.36
N ARG A 359 -7.90 -32.28 -11.67
CA ARG A 359 -8.56 -31.58 -12.76
C ARG A 359 -7.68 -30.47 -13.34
N LEU A 360 -8.00 -30.00 -14.51
CA LEU A 360 -7.47 -28.72 -15.01
C LEU A 360 -8.15 -27.55 -14.29
N ALA A 361 -7.47 -26.41 -14.25
CA ALA A 361 -8.11 -25.17 -13.88
C ALA A 361 -9.16 -24.80 -14.94
N ASN A 362 -10.20 -24.10 -14.54
CA ASN A 362 -11.18 -23.49 -15.42
C ASN A 362 -11.11 -21.97 -15.36
N VAL A 363 -11.77 -21.29 -16.27
CA VAL A 363 -11.76 -19.82 -16.34
C VAL A 363 -12.37 -19.17 -15.10
N THR A 364 -13.30 -19.84 -14.41
CA THR A 364 -13.92 -19.31 -13.19
C THR A 364 -12.99 -19.41 -11.99
N ASP A 365 -12.07 -20.40 -11.93
CA ASP A 365 -11.03 -20.45 -10.91
C ASP A 365 -10.14 -19.20 -11.00
N VAL A 366 -9.79 -18.77 -12.23
CA VAL A 366 -8.97 -17.58 -12.46
C VAL A 366 -9.75 -16.30 -12.18
N ALA A 367 -11.00 -16.23 -12.63
CA ALA A 367 -11.86 -15.09 -12.39
C ALA A 367 -12.08 -14.83 -10.89
N GLY A 368 -12.22 -15.90 -10.07
CA GLY A 368 -12.31 -15.79 -8.62
C GLY A 368 -11.08 -15.16 -7.97
N ALA A 369 -9.87 -15.52 -8.42
CA ALA A 369 -8.64 -14.89 -7.93
C ALA A 369 -8.50 -13.43 -8.40
N ILE A 370 -8.90 -13.13 -9.64
CA ILE A 370 -8.95 -11.75 -10.17
C ILE A 370 -9.92 -10.92 -9.33
N SER A 371 -11.12 -11.42 -9.05
CA SER A 371 -12.14 -10.78 -8.22
C SER A 371 -11.61 -10.47 -6.81
N PHE A 372 -10.95 -11.45 -6.17
CA PHE A 372 -10.31 -11.23 -4.87
C PHE A 372 -9.28 -10.11 -4.94
N LEU A 373 -8.36 -10.13 -5.92
CA LEU A 373 -7.34 -9.10 -6.08
C LEU A 373 -7.90 -7.72 -6.47
N ALA A 374 -9.05 -7.66 -7.12
CA ALA A 374 -9.75 -6.43 -7.48
C ALA A 374 -10.54 -5.83 -6.31
N SER A 375 -10.84 -6.63 -5.28
CA SER A 375 -11.64 -6.23 -4.12
C SER A 375 -10.80 -5.56 -3.01
N ASP A 376 -11.45 -4.89 -2.07
CA ASP A 376 -10.81 -4.28 -0.89
C ASP A 376 -10.21 -5.33 0.06
N LYS A 377 -10.66 -6.60 -0.03
CA LYS A 377 -10.12 -7.72 0.75
C LYS A 377 -8.63 -7.98 0.49
N SER A 378 -8.09 -7.50 -0.62
CA SER A 378 -6.68 -7.61 -1.01
C SER A 378 -5.87 -6.32 -0.83
N ASP A 379 -6.35 -5.37 -0.02
CA ASP A 379 -5.72 -4.04 0.11
C ASP A 379 -4.31 -4.07 0.69
N PHE A 380 -3.98 -5.12 1.43
CA PHE A 380 -2.62 -5.32 1.97
C PHE A 380 -1.77 -6.29 1.13
N ILE A 381 -2.19 -6.59 -0.12
CA ILE A 381 -1.50 -7.50 -1.04
C ILE A 381 -1.01 -6.72 -2.25
N THR A 382 0.30 -6.68 -2.47
CA THR A 382 0.94 -6.11 -3.66
C THR A 382 2.26 -6.80 -3.97
N GLY A 383 2.59 -6.95 -5.25
CA GLY A 383 3.78 -7.66 -5.72
C GLY A 383 3.65 -9.17 -5.77
N GLU A 384 2.45 -9.71 -5.46
CA GLU A 384 2.21 -11.13 -5.38
C GLU A 384 1.83 -11.75 -6.73
N ASN A 385 2.22 -13.02 -6.89
CA ASN A 385 1.83 -13.87 -8.00
C ASN A 385 1.02 -15.06 -7.47
N ILE A 386 -0.30 -14.97 -7.56
CA ILE A 386 -1.19 -16.05 -7.14
C ILE A 386 -1.19 -17.17 -8.18
N ARG A 387 -0.65 -18.32 -7.81
CA ARG A 387 -0.56 -19.51 -8.68
C ARG A 387 -1.83 -20.31 -8.64
N LEU A 388 -2.44 -20.50 -9.79
CA LEU A 388 -3.68 -21.27 -9.97
C LEU A 388 -3.36 -22.58 -10.69
N ASN A 389 -2.61 -23.47 -10.03
CA ASN A 389 -2.02 -24.65 -10.63
C ASN A 389 -2.47 -25.98 -9.97
N GLY A 390 -3.46 -25.93 -9.08
CA GLY A 390 -3.99 -27.12 -8.42
C GLY A 390 -2.97 -27.94 -7.63
N GLY A 391 -1.87 -27.32 -7.19
CA GLY A 391 -0.78 -27.96 -6.45
C GLY A 391 0.33 -28.56 -7.33
N GLN A 392 0.33 -28.32 -8.65
CA GLN A 392 1.39 -28.83 -9.54
C GLN A 392 2.77 -28.24 -9.23
N ILE A 393 2.80 -27.00 -8.73
CA ILE A 393 4.02 -26.26 -8.38
C ILE A 393 3.81 -25.66 -6.99
N MET A 394 4.65 -26.07 -6.06
CA MET A 394 4.72 -25.52 -4.69
C MET A 394 6.09 -24.85 -4.54
N VAL A 395 6.13 -23.55 -4.30
CA VAL A 395 7.36 -22.72 -4.14
C VAL A 395 7.26 -21.91 -2.87
#